data_d094e3022fcd219389acc55d463aa0c4
#
_entry.id   d094e3022fcd219389acc55d463aa0c4
#
_cell.length_a   1.000
_cell.length_b   1.000
_cell.length_c   1.000
_cell.angle_alpha   90.00
_cell.angle_beta   90.00
_cell.angle_gamma   90.00
#
_symmetry.space_group_name_H-M   'P 1'
#
loop_
_entity.id
_entity.type
_entity.pdbx_description
1 polymer ?
#
loop_
_entity_poly.entity_id
_entity_poly.type
_entity_poly.pdbx_seq_one_letter_code
_entity_poly.pdbx_strand_id
1 'polypeptide(L)'
;VDAQSHQSRIKQLRAKMDDAGHGALLVMSLVNIRYLTGFTGSAAAVLVTQAETFIISDFRYRLQASREVRAAEFVEVEKTVGQTVARLLGTGDISLAAEANHMNVVEWSRLQSEMGDIQVLRSEGMVESLRARKDEEEIRRVRESAKLLKEAFCHLEEMQVVGRTERDVALDLEVWVRRNGSDPVPFPYIVAFGTNGAMPHATASQKIIAGSGLLVVDIGTSMEGYCADMTRTYGVGELSDEAEGIYEVVRRAQETGLQAAKAGLPANEMDKAARTVIEDAGMGEYYKHGLGHGVGLEVHEAPRIGSRSIDVLEADMVFTVEPGVYRSEIGGVRIEDTVVLRSEGLEVLTVHPHELRTLE
;
A
#
# COMPACT_ATOMS: atom_id res chain seq x y z
N VAL A 1 -5.21 -13.65 -11.00
CA VAL A 1 -6.22 -14.23 -10.07
C VAL A 1 -7.23 -14.97 -10.92
N ASP A 2 -7.56 -16.19 -10.56
CA ASP A 2 -8.54 -16.96 -11.29
C ASP A 2 -9.98 -16.58 -10.89
N ALA A 3 -10.97 -17.07 -11.66
CA ALA A 3 -12.37 -16.82 -11.38
C ALA A 3 -12.81 -17.33 -10.01
N GLN A 4 -12.20 -18.39 -9.51
CA GLN A 4 -12.54 -19.03 -8.24
C GLN A 4 -12.15 -18.13 -7.05
N SER A 5 -10.99 -17.46 -7.11
CA SER A 5 -10.56 -16.50 -6.08
C SER A 5 -11.52 -15.32 -5.98
N HIS A 6 -11.92 -14.72 -7.13
CA HIS A 6 -12.88 -13.60 -7.12
C HIS A 6 -14.26 -14.03 -6.56
N GLN A 7 -14.76 -15.23 -6.94
CA GLN A 7 -16.00 -15.77 -6.39
C GLN A 7 -15.91 -15.99 -4.88
N SER A 8 -14.76 -16.48 -4.37
CA SER A 8 -14.52 -16.65 -2.94
C SER A 8 -14.55 -15.30 -2.20
N ARG A 9 -13.91 -14.26 -2.76
CA ARG A 9 -13.89 -12.90 -2.18
C ARG A 9 -15.30 -12.28 -2.13
N ILE A 10 -16.08 -12.44 -3.20
CA ILE A 10 -17.48 -11.99 -3.24
C ILE A 10 -18.32 -12.75 -2.20
N LYS A 11 -18.11 -14.06 -2.04
CA LYS A 11 -18.81 -14.85 -1.01
C LYS A 11 -18.49 -14.36 0.41
N GLN A 12 -17.21 -14.06 0.70
CA GLN A 12 -16.80 -13.50 1.98
C GLN A 12 -17.40 -12.10 2.21
N LEU A 13 -17.45 -11.28 1.15
CA LEU A 13 -18.08 -9.95 1.21
C LEU A 13 -19.58 -10.07 1.53
N ARG A 14 -20.30 -10.98 0.90
CA ARG A 14 -21.72 -11.24 1.20
C ARG A 14 -21.95 -11.62 2.66
N ALA A 15 -21.09 -12.45 3.24
CA ALA A 15 -21.18 -12.78 4.66
C ALA A 15 -21.03 -11.53 5.55
N LYS A 16 -20.06 -10.66 5.24
CA LYS A 16 -19.90 -9.38 5.97
C LYS A 16 -21.10 -8.45 5.76
N MET A 17 -21.70 -8.42 4.57
CA MET A 17 -22.91 -7.65 4.31
C MET A 17 -24.10 -8.17 5.16
N ASP A 18 -24.25 -9.50 5.27
CA ASP A 18 -25.28 -10.12 6.13
C ASP A 18 -25.09 -9.75 7.59
N ASP A 19 -23.86 -9.88 8.12
CA ASP A 19 -23.51 -9.52 9.51
C ASP A 19 -23.81 -8.03 9.79
N ALA A 20 -23.66 -7.16 8.79
CA ALA A 20 -23.94 -5.72 8.87
C ALA A 20 -25.41 -5.35 8.57
N GLY A 21 -26.24 -6.31 8.16
CA GLY A 21 -27.64 -6.08 7.79
C GLY A 21 -27.83 -5.32 6.47
N HIS A 22 -26.86 -5.43 5.53
CA HIS A 22 -26.92 -4.78 4.23
C HIS A 22 -27.47 -5.72 3.15
N GLY A 23 -28.56 -5.31 2.48
CA GLY A 23 -29.15 -6.07 1.38
C GLY A 23 -28.33 -5.99 0.08
N ALA A 24 -27.65 -4.87 -0.14
CA ALA A 24 -26.74 -4.65 -1.27
C ALA A 24 -25.58 -3.74 -0.88
N LEU A 25 -24.45 -3.87 -1.60
CA LEU A 25 -23.27 -2.99 -1.46
C LEU A 25 -22.88 -2.43 -2.83
N LEU A 26 -22.74 -1.10 -2.90
CA LEU A 26 -22.17 -0.40 -4.05
C LEU A 26 -20.69 -0.08 -3.75
N VAL A 27 -19.81 -0.71 -4.52
CA VAL A 27 -18.35 -0.54 -4.47
C VAL A 27 -17.96 0.47 -5.54
N MET A 28 -17.26 1.53 -5.14
CA MET A 28 -16.84 2.65 -6.00
C MET A 28 -15.32 2.76 -6.15
N SER A 29 -14.56 2.23 -5.20
CA SER A 29 -13.10 2.19 -5.26
C SER A 29 -12.63 1.27 -6.39
N LEU A 30 -11.86 1.80 -7.35
CA LEU A 30 -11.31 1.01 -8.45
C LEU A 30 -10.39 -0.12 -7.96
N VAL A 31 -9.71 0.08 -6.85
CA VAL A 31 -8.85 -0.94 -6.24
C VAL A 31 -9.70 -2.08 -5.67
N ASN A 32 -10.81 -1.76 -4.98
CA ASN A 32 -11.75 -2.74 -4.47
C ASN A 32 -12.49 -3.47 -5.61
N ILE A 33 -12.83 -2.76 -6.69
CA ILE A 33 -13.39 -3.34 -7.91
C ILE A 33 -12.42 -4.35 -8.52
N ARG A 34 -11.13 -3.98 -8.64
CA ARG A 34 -10.08 -4.88 -9.11
C ARG A 34 -9.95 -6.12 -8.21
N TYR A 35 -9.95 -5.94 -6.91
CA TYR A 35 -9.89 -7.04 -5.93
C TYR A 35 -11.03 -8.04 -6.10
N LEU A 36 -12.26 -7.55 -6.29
CA LEU A 36 -13.46 -8.36 -6.37
C LEU A 36 -13.68 -9.01 -7.76
N THR A 37 -13.24 -8.35 -8.83
CA THR A 37 -13.63 -8.75 -10.21
C THR A 37 -12.47 -8.98 -11.16
N GLY A 38 -11.27 -8.50 -10.84
CA GLY A 38 -10.12 -8.49 -11.72
C GLY A 38 -10.09 -7.32 -12.71
N PHE A 39 -11.11 -6.47 -12.75
CA PHE A 39 -11.20 -5.36 -13.69
C PHE A 39 -10.13 -4.28 -13.42
N THR A 40 -9.41 -3.88 -14.46
CA THR A 40 -8.30 -2.92 -14.38
C THR A 40 -8.60 -1.58 -15.07
N GLY A 41 -9.83 -1.37 -15.54
CA GLY A 41 -10.24 -0.12 -16.17
C GLY A 41 -10.35 1.05 -15.20
N SER A 42 -10.34 2.28 -15.72
CA SER A 42 -10.31 3.51 -14.92
C SER A 42 -11.68 4.10 -14.60
N ALA A 43 -12.78 3.43 -14.94
CA ALA A 43 -14.14 3.86 -14.60
C ALA A 43 -15.08 2.65 -14.52
N ALA A 44 -15.55 2.35 -13.32
CA ALA A 44 -16.57 1.34 -13.06
C ALA A 44 -17.17 1.52 -11.66
N ALA A 45 -18.28 0.84 -11.40
CA ALA A 45 -18.81 0.54 -10.08
C ALA A 45 -19.15 -0.95 -10.01
N VAL A 46 -19.16 -1.54 -8.83
CA VAL A 46 -19.64 -2.91 -8.64
C VAL A 46 -20.81 -2.90 -7.67
N LEU A 47 -21.91 -3.48 -8.09
CA LEU A 47 -23.07 -3.74 -7.23
C LEU A 47 -23.06 -5.21 -6.83
N VAL A 48 -22.96 -5.47 -5.52
CA VAL A 48 -23.05 -6.81 -4.94
C VAL A 48 -24.38 -6.92 -4.21
N THR A 49 -25.21 -7.88 -4.60
CA THR A 49 -26.42 -8.30 -3.87
C THR A 49 -26.18 -9.68 -3.27
N GLN A 50 -27.11 -10.20 -2.50
CA GLN A 50 -27.01 -11.55 -1.97
C GLN A 50 -27.00 -12.64 -3.07
N ALA A 51 -27.65 -12.38 -4.20
CA ALA A 51 -27.76 -13.32 -5.31
C ALA A 51 -26.75 -13.06 -6.44
N GLU A 52 -26.56 -11.79 -6.80
CA GLU A 52 -25.91 -11.40 -8.05
C GLU A 52 -24.76 -10.40 -7.79
N THR A 53 -23.89 -10.26 -8.76
CA THR A 53 -22.82 -9.26 -8.78
C THR A 53 -22.76 -8.65 -10.16
N PHE A 54 -22.83 -7.32 -10.22
CA PHE A 54 -22.78 -6.56 -11.44
C PHE A 54 -21.58 -5.64 -11.46
N ILE A 55 -20.85 -5.61 -12.59
CA ILE A 55 -19.90 -4.55 -12.88
C ILE A 55 -20.57 -3.55 -13.83
N ILE A 56 -20.69 -2.32 -13.39
CA ILE A 56 -21.39 -1.23 -14.08
C ILE A 56 -20.34 -0.29 -14.66
N SER A 57 -20.29 -0.15 -15.97
CA SER A 57 -19.35 0.75 -16.64
C SER A 57 -19.92 1.22 -17.98
N ASP A 58 -19.21 2.07 -18.71
CA ASP A 58 -19.67 2.54 -20.02
C ASP A 58 -19.13 1.69 -21.18
N PHE A 59 -19.59 2.01 -22.39
CA PHE A 59 -19.28 1.26 -23.62
C PHE A 59 -17.78 1.11 -23.91
N ARG A 60 -16.92 2.05 -23.44
CA ARG A 60 -15.47 2.03 -23.65
C ARG A 60 -14.82 0.81 -23.02
N TYR A 61 -15.40 0.30 -21.93
CA TYR A 61 -14.88 -0.81 -21.13
C TYR A 61 -15.53 -2.16 -21.42
N ARG A 62 -16.54 -2.23 -22.30
CA ARG A 62 -17.25 -3.48 -22.61
C ARG A 62 -16.29 -4.61 -23.04
N LEU A 63 -15.37 -4.33 -23.96
CA LEU A 63 -14.40 -5.31 -24.43
C LEU A 63 -13.40 -5.71 -23.34
N GLN A 64 -12.91 -4.74 -22.56
CA GLN A 64 -12.00 -5.01 -21.46
C GLN A 64 -12.66 -5.87 -20.39
N ALA A 65 -13.85 -5.50 -19.94
CA ALA A 65 -14.63 -6.27 -18.96
C ALA A 65 -14.89 -7.70 -19.44
N SER A 66 -15.21 -7.92 -20.73
CA SER A 66 -15.41 -9.26 -21.27
C SER A 66 -14.17 -10.16 -21.21
N ARG A 67 -12.97 -9.57 -21.15
CA ARG A 67 -11.69 -10.28 -21.06
C ARG A 67 -11.24 -10.52 -19.62
N GLU A 68 -11.48 -9.57 -18.74
CA GLU A 68 -10.94 -9.55 -17.38
C GLU A 68 -11.93 -10.09 -16.35
N VAL A 69 -13.22 -9.77 -16.48
CA VAL A 69 -14.23 -10.09 -15.46
C VAL A 69 -14.82 -11.48 -15.66
N ARG A 70 -14.83 -12.28 -14.59
CA ARG A 70 -15.39 -13.65 -14.60
C ARG A 70 -16.40 -13.91 -13.49
N ALA A 71 -16.43 -13.03 -12.46
CA ALA A 71 -17.25 -13.21 -11.27
C ALA A 71 -18.40 -12.19 -11.13
N ALA A 72 -18.64 -11.39 -12.17
CA ALA A 72 -19.71 -10.39 -12.23
C ALA A 72 -20.27 -10.27 -13.64
N GLU A 73 -21.54 -9.90 -13.76
CA GLU A 73 -22.19 -9.58 -15.02
C GLU A 73 -21.89 -8.12 -15.41
N PHE A 74 -21.52 -7.90 -16.68
CA PHE A 74 -21.30 -6.54 -17.19
C PHE A 74 -22.62 -5.88 -17.54
N VAL A 75 -22.87 -4.71 -16.94
CA VAL A 75 -24.02 -3.85 -17.24
C VAL A 75 -23.53 -2.50 -17.74
N GLU A 76 -23.97 -2.13 -18.93
CA GLU A 76 -23.65 -0.82 -19.48
C GLU A 76 -24.49 0.28 -18.84
N VAL A 77 -23.82 1.33 -18.40
CA VAL A 77 -24.45 2.53 -17.83
C VAL A 77 -25.22 3.26 -18.95
N GLU A 78 -26.51 3.51 -18.74
CA GLU A 78 -27.35 4.24 -19.71
C GLU A 78 -27.24 5.75 -19.54
N LYS A 79 -27.33 6.25 -18.30
CA LYS A 79 -27.26 7.68 -17.95
C LYS A 79 -26.28 7.90 -16.80
N THR A 80 -26.58 7.32 -15.63
CA THR A 80 -25.76 7.41 -14.42
C THR A 80 -25.62 6.05 -13.76
N VAL A 81 -24.57 5.89 -12.94
CA VAL A 81 -24.38 4.68 -12.13
C VAL A 81 -25.56 4.51 -11.17
N GLY A 82 -26.01 5.57 -10.50
CA GLY A 82 -27.08 5.50 -9.51
C GLY A 82 -28.41 5.04 -10.15
N GLN A 83 -28.81 5.58 -11.30
CA GLN A 83 -30.02 5.13 -12.00
C GLN A 83 -29.94 3.68 -12.45
N THR A 84 -28.73 3.23 -12.88
CA THR A 84 -28.52 1.83 -13.24
C THR A 84 -28.65 0.93 -12.01
N VAL A 85 -28.07 1.34 -10.86
CA VAL A 85 -28.21 0.62 -9.58
C VAL A 85 -29.67 0.55 -9.13
N ALA A 86 -30.40 1.66 -9.17
CA ALA A 86 -31.83 1.68 -8.81
C ALA A 86 -32.65 0.71 -9.67
N ARG A 87 -32.38 0.66 -10.98
CA ARG A 87 -33.03 -0.29 -11.89
C ARG A 87 -32.69 -1.75 -11.55
N LEU A 88 -31.42 -2.05 -11.23
CA LEU A 88 -30.98 -3.41 -10.90
C LEU A 88 -31.54 -3.89 -9.56
N LEU A 89 -31.67 -3.01 -8.58
CA LEU A 89 -32.26 -3.34 -7.28
C LEU A 89 -33.80 -3.50 -7.37
N GLY A 90 -34.42 -2.83 -8.33
CA GLY A 90 -35.88 -2.89 -8.51
C GLY A 90 -36.64 -2.18 -7.37
N THR A 91 -37.90 -2.59 -7.18
CA THR A 91 -38.77 -2.09 -6.12
C THR A 91 -38.84 -3.14 -5.00
N GLY A 92 -38.20 -2.90 -3.89
CA GLY A 92 -38.20 -3.81 -2.74
C GLY A 92 -37.67 -3.12 -1.49
N ASP A 93 -37.87 -3.74 -0.35
CA ASP A 93 -37.33 -3.28 0.93
C ASP A 93 -35.85 -3.74 1.06
N ILE A 94 -35.00 -3.16 0.19
CA ILE A 94 -33.55 -3.45 0.15
C ILE A 94 -32.81 -2.21 0.61
N SER A 95 -31.95 -2.34 1.63
CA SER A 95 -31.00 -1.32 2.00
C SER A 95 -29.77 -1.41 1.10
N LEU A 96 -29.33 -0.29 0.54
CA LEU A 96 -28.11 -0.16 -0.23
C LEU A 96 -27.03 0.47 0.65
N ALA A 97 -25.99 -0.27 0.98
CA ALA A 97 -24.76 0.31 1.51
C ALA A 97 -23.88 0.81 0.35
N ALA A 98 -23.13 1.91 0.54
CA ALA A 98 -22.16 2.39 -0.44
C ALA A 98 -20.88 2.83 0.25
N GLU A 99 -19.75 2.66 -0.45
CA GLU A 99 -18.41 3.01 0.05
C GLU A 99 -18.27 4.53 0.25
N ALA A 100 -18.54 5.01 1.47
CA ALA A 100 -18.56 6.45 1.79
C ALA A 100 -17.17 7.10 1.65
N ASN A 101 -16.09 6.35 1.88
CA ASN A 101 -14.71 6.85 1.80
C ASN A 101 -14.25 7.09 0.34
N HIS A 102 -14.97 6.55 -0.63
CA HIS A 102 -14.62 6.61 -2.06
C HIS A 102 -15.62 7.42 -2.90
N MET A 103 -16.46 8.22 -2.23
CA MET A 103 -17.42 9.11 -2.89
C MET A 103 -17.26 10.52 -2.33
N ASN A 104 -17.26 11.52 -3.22
CA ASN A 104 -17.36 12.90 -2.76
C ASN A 104 -18.82 13.25 -2.40
N VAL A 105 -19.03 14.38 -1.74
CA VAL A 105 -20.35 14.81 -1.25
C VAL A 105 -21.37 14.96 -2.39
N VAL A 106 -20.94 15.38 -3.59
CA VAL A 106 -21.81 15.55 -4.75
C VAL A 106 -22.27 14.20 -5.28
N GLU A 107 -21.35 13.25 -5.40
CA GLU A 107 -21.65 11.89 -5.83
C GLU A 107 -22.59 11.19 -4.85
N TRP A 108 -22.33 11.34 -3.54
CA TRP A 108 -23.20 10.81 -2.49
C TRP A 108 -24.62 11.38 -2.57
N SER A 109 -24.75 12.71 -2.66
CA SER A 109 -26.06 13.36 -2.75
C SER A 109 -26.83 12.98 -4.03
N ARG A 110 -26.10 12.82 -5.13
CA ARG A 110 -26.69 12.34 -6.39
C ARG A 110 -27.19 10.90 -6.24
N LEU A 111 -26.37 10.00 -5.69
CA LEU A 111 -26.77 8.61 -5.44
C LEU A 111 -28.06 8.58 -4.62
N GLN A 112 -28.11 9.30 -3.49
CA GLN A 112 -29.32 9.37 -2.66
C GLN A 112 -30.56 9.84 -3.44
N SER A 113 -30.39 10.87 -4.28
CA SER A 113 -31.52 11.40 -5.08
C SER A 113 -32.01 10.45 -6.17
N GLU A 114 -31.13 9.58 -6.67
CA GLU A 114 -31.43 8.61 -7.74
C GLU A 114 -32.00 7.29 -7.21
N MET A 115 -31.86 7.00 -5.91
CA MET A 115 -32.35 5.77 -5.29
C MET A 115 -33.84 5.77 -4.94
N GLY A 116 -34.53 6.94 -5.01
CA GLY A 116 -35.94 7.03 -4.66
C GLY A 116 -36.18 6.64 -3.20
N ASP A 117 -37.02 5.57 -2.99
CA ASP A 117 -37.37 5.08 -1.65
C ASP A 117 -36.32 4.10 -1.07
N ILE A 118 -35.29 3.70 -1.84
CA ILE A 118 -34.22 2.81 -1.36
C ILE A 118 -33.35 3.59 -0.37
N GLN A 119 -33.23 3.08 0.86
CA GLN A 119 -32.35 3.66 1.87
C GLN A 119 -30.89 3.45 1.49
N VAL A 120 -30.12 4.56 1.41
CA VAL A 120 -28.66 4.52 1.18
C VAL A 120 -27.94 4.69 2.50
N LEU A 121 -27.15 3.68 2.87
CA LEU A 121 -26.35 3.60 4.08
C LEU A 121 -24.88 3.80 3.77
N ARG A 122 -24.12 4.37 4.71
CA ARG A 122 -22.65 4.45 4.60
C ARG A 122 -22.03 3.14 4.98
N SER A 123 -21.07 2.68 4.18
CA SER A 123 -20.20 1.54 4.50
C SER A 123 -18.75 1.99 4.42
N GLU A 124 -17.93 1.56 5.36
CA GLU A 124 -16.51 1.88 5.44
C GLU A 124 -15.71 0.60 5.71
N GLY A 125 -14.61 0.41 4.98
CA GLY A 125 -13.63 -0.65 5.27
C GLY A 125 -14.08 -2.09 5.03
N MET A 126 -15.25 -2.32 4.40
CA MET A 126 -15.80 -3.67 4.26
C MET A 126 -14.96 -4.53 3.31
N VAL A 127 -14.58 -4.00 2.15
CA VAL A 127 -13.70 -4.69 1.19
C VAL A 127 -12.25 -4.62 1.65
N GLU A 128 -11.81 -3.48 2.19
CA GLU A 128 -10.46 -3.29 2.72
C GLU A 128 -10.12 -4.28 3.84
N SER A 129 -11.09 -4.64 4.67
CA SER A 129 -10.89 -5.67 5.71
C SER A 129 -10.65 -7.07 5.14
N LEU A 130 -11.15 -7.37 3.94
CA LEU A 130 -10.83 -8.61 3.23
C LEU A 130 -9.43 -8.52 2.60
N ARG A 131 -9.07 -7.37 2.03
CA ARG A 131 -7.76 -7.11 1.42
C ARG A 131 -6.61 -7.15 2.44
N ALA A 132 -6.88 -6.83 3.70
CA ALA A 132 -5.87 -6.83 4.76
C ALA A 132 -5.16 -8.20 4.87
N ARG A 133 -5.90 -9.30 4.72
CA ARG A 133 -5.34 -10.66 4.69
C ARG A 133 -5.23 -11.15 3.25
N LYS A 134 -4.02 -11.47 2.83
CA LYS A 134 -3.71 -11.88 1.46
C LYS A 134 -3.86 -13.39 1.30
N ASP A 135 -4.39 -13.82 0.18
CA ASP A 135 -4.29 -15.22 -0.22
C ASP A 135 -2.87 -15.53 -0.77
N GLU A 136 -2.56 -16.81 -0.98
CA GLU A 136 -1.22 -17.24 -1.44
C GLU A 136 -0.84 -16.66 -2.81
N GLU A 137 -1.82 -16.43 -3.68
CA GLU A 137 -1.58 -15.84 -5.00
C GLU A 137 -1.27 -14.34 -4.89
N GLU A 138 -1.91 -13.63 -3.97
CA GLU A 138 -1.61 -12.23 -3.66
C GLU A 138 -0.20 -12.10 -3.06
N ILE A 139 0.15 -12.97 -2.10
CA ILE A 139 1.49 -13.00 -1.50
C ILE A 139 2.55 -13.33 -2.53
N ARG A 140 2.29 -14.26 -3.46
CA ARG A 140 3.21 -14.57 -4.57
C ARG A 140 3.51 -13.32 -5.41
N ARG A 141 2.50 -12.49 -5.72
CA ARG A 141 2.67 -11.26 -6.49
C ARG A 141 3.44 -10.19 -5.74
N VAL A 142 3.16 -10.01 -4.45
CA VAL A 142 3.96 -9.11 -3.61
C VAL A 142 5.42 -9.58 -3.57
N ARG A 143 5.65 -10.91 -3.49
CA ARG A 143 7.02 -11.48 -3.50
C ARG A 143 7.74 -11.23 -4.83
N GLU A 144 7.04 -11.32 -5.96
CA GLU A 144 7.61 -10.97 -7.28
C GLU A 144 7.94 -9.47 -7.37
N SER A 145 7.05 -8.61 -6.84
CA SER A 145 7.31 -7.18 -6.73
C SER A 145 8.53 -6.90 -5.85
N ALA A 146 8.62 -7.53 -4.68
CA ALA A 146 9.74 -7.40 -3.75
C ALA A 146 11.07 -7.90 -4.36
N LYS A 147 11.02 -8.95 -5.19
CA LYS A 147 12.21 -9.43 -5.93
C LYS A 147 12.72 -8.38 -6.91
N LEU A 148 11.83 -7.79 -7.71
CA LEU A 148 12.22 -6.71 -8.63
C LEU A 148 12.77 -5.51 -7.87
N LEU A 149 12.19 -5.19 -6.71
CA LEU A 149 12.65 -4.10 -5.86
C LEU A 149 14.07 -4.34 -5.34
N LYS A 150 14.36 -5.57 -4.87
CA LYS A 150 15.74 -5.97 -4.52
C LYS A 150 16.72 -5.79 -5.67
N GLU A 151 16.33 -6.20 -6.89
CA GLU A 151 17.16 -6.05 -8.09
C GLU A 151 17.41 -4.57 -8.43
N ALA A 152 16.42 -3.68 -8.17
CA ALA A 152 16.58 -2.24 -8.32
C ALA A 152 17.60 -1.65 -7.35
N PHE A 153 17.64 -2.12 -6.09
CA PHE A 153 18.66 -1.70 -5.14
C PHE A 153 20.05 -2.23 -5.49
N CYS A 154 20.16 -3.46 -6.01
CA CYS A 154 21.42 -3.94 -6.56
C CYS A 154 21.90 -3.07 -7.74
N HIS A 155 20.98 -2.66 -8.63
CA HIS A 155 21.29 -1.74 -9.72
C HIS A 155 21.74 -0.36 -9.20
N LEU A 156 21.08 0.20 -8.19
CA LEU A 156 21.51 1.45 -7.54
C LEU A 156 22.96 1.35 -7.03
N GLU A 157 23.33 0.24 -6.38
CA GLU A 157 24.67 0.02 -5.83
C GLU A 157 25.76 -0.09 -6.92
N GLU A 158 25.38 -0.41 -8.15
CA GLU A 158 26.28 -0.42 -9.31
C GLU A 158 26.34 0.93 -10.06
N MET A 159 25.44 1.86 -9.73
CA MET A 159 25.38 3.17 -10.39
C MET A 159 26.42 4.13 -9.82
N GLN A 160 26.99 4.95 -10.70
CA GLN A 160 27.69 6.17 -10.27
C GLN A 160 26.66 7.19 -9.79
N VAL A 161 26.55 7.34 -8.47
CA VAL A 161 25.55 8.21 -7.82
C VAL A 161 26.13 9.58 -7.51
N VAL A 162 27.38 9.63 -7.07
CA VAL A 162 28.08 10.87 -6.72
C VAL A 162 28.28 11.76 -7.96
N GLY A 163 27.95 13.03 -7.82
CA GLY A 163 28.00 14.04 -8.90
C GLY A 163 26.70 14.18 -9.68
N ARG A 164 25.72 13.30 -9.45
CA ARG A 164 24.38 13.36 -10.07
C ARG A 164 23.40 14.10 -9.17
N THR A 165 22.27 14.51 -9.73
CA THR A 165 21.18 15.07 -8.93
C THR A 165 20.32 13.96 -8.32
N GLU A 166 19.67 14.24 -7.18
CA GLU A 166 18.68 13.33 -6.58
C GLU A 166 17.63 12.91 -7.62
N ARG A 167 17.15 13.85 -8.44
CA ARG A 167 16.15 13.62 -9.50
C ARG A 167 16.66 12.68 -10.59
N ASP A 168 17.90 12.82 -11.03
CA ASP A 168 18.45 11.97 -12.09
C ASP A 168 18.56 10.51 -11.60
N VAL A 169 18.97 10.31 -10.35
CA VAL A 169 19.03 8.98 -9.74
C VAL A 169 17.62 8.38 -9.60
N ALA A 170 16.67 9.15 -9.09
CA ALA A 170 15.28 8.70 -8.96
C ALA A 170 14.67 8.31 -10.31
N LEU A 171 14.89 9.14 -11.35
CA LEU A 171 14.38 8.88 -12.70
C LEU A 171 15.00 7.62 -13.31
N ASP A 172 16.31 7.42 -13.16
CA ASP A 172 16.98 6.23 -13.69
C ASP A 172 16.45 4.95 -13.01
N LEU A 173 16.24 4.97 -11.70
CA LEU A 173 15.64 3.86 -10.96
C LEU A 173 14.21 3.57 -11.45
N GLU A 174 13.38 4.61 -11.63
CA GLU A 174 12.02 4.45 -12.16
C GLU A 174 12.03 3.86 -13.57
N VAL A 175 12.86 4.38 -14.45
CA VAL A 175 13.02 3.85 -15.82
C VAL A 175 13.49 2.40 -15.78
N TRP A 176 14.44 2.08 -14.89
CA TRP A 176 14.97 0.73 -14.78
C TRP A 176 13.89 -0.26 -14.34
N VAL A 177 13.15 0.01 -13.26
CA VAL A 177 12.10 -0.92 -12.79
C VAL A 177 10.98 -1.09 -13.83
N ARG A 178 10.60 0.00 -14.52
CA ARG A 178 9.59 -0.06 -15.59
C ARG A 178 10.04 -0.90 -16.77
N ARG A 179 11.31 -0.85 -17.15
CA ARG A 179 11.88 -1.69 -18.20
C ARG A 179 12.01 -3.16 -17.79
N ASN A 180 12.10 -3.44 -16.50
CA ASN A 180 12.22 -4.78 -15.95
C ASN A 180 10.88 -5.37 -15.48
N GLY A 181 9.75 -4.76 -15.87
CA GLY A 181 8.41 -5.36 -15.76
C GLY A 181 7.51 -4.79 -14.69
N SER A 182 7.94 -3.76 -13.94
CA SER A 182 7.02 -3.09 -13.00
C SER A 182 5.84 -2.47 -13.74
N ASP A 183 4.64 -2.62 -13.17
CA ASP A 183 3.51 -1.72 -13.42
C ASP A 183 3.91 -0.26 -13.07
N PRO A 184 3.09 0.76 -13.32
CA PRO A 184 3.35 2.12 -12.84
C PRO A 184 3.78 2.09 -11.37
N VAL A 185 4.88 2.83 -11.07
CA VAL A 185 5.40 2.88 -9.70
C VAL A 185 4.33 3.39 -8.74
N PRO A 186 4.23 2.82 -7.52
CA PRO A 186 3.13 3.11 -6.61
C PRO A 186 3.18 4.52 -6.02
N PHE A 187 4.36 5.14 -6.00
CA PHE A 187 4.58 6.51 -5.53
C PHE A 187 5.83 7.13 -6.18
N PRO A 188 5.97 8.46 -6.18
CA PRO A 188 7.19 9.14 -6.63
C PRO A 188 8.37 8.75 -5.73
N TYR A 189 9.47 8.27 -6.33
CA TYR A 189 10.65 7.82 -5.59
C TYR A 189 11.29 8.92 -4.76
N ILE A 190 11.69 8.57 -3.54
CA ILE A 190 12.45 9.43 -2.65
C ILE A 190 13.93 9.08 -2.83
N VAL A 191 14.69 10.05 -3.30
CA VAL A 191 16.16 10.05 -3.28
C VAL A 191 16.55 11.37 -2.65
N ALA A 192 17.02 11.33 -1.42
CA ALA A 192 17.19 12.53 -0.60
C ALA A 192 18.54 12.54 0.13
N PHE A 193 19.42 13.46 -0.28
CA PHE A 193 20.78 13.55 0.21
C PHE A 193 20.95 14.62 1.29
N GLY A 194 21.69 14.28 2.37
CA GLY A 194 22.01 15.17 3.48
C GLY A 194 20.74 15.76 4.11
N THR A 195 20.66 17.09 4.26
CA THR A 195 19.52 17.78 4.89
C THR A 195 18.17 17.53 4.21
N ASN A 196 18.13 17.18 2.91
CA ASN A 196 16.86 16.78 2.26
C ASN A 196 16.33 15.47 2.83
N GLY A 197 17.21 14.53 3.22
CA GLY A 197 16.84 13.29 3.89
C GLY A 197 16.16 13.49 5.26
N ALA A 198 16.26 14.68 5.86
CA ALA A 198 15.54 15.00 7.09
C ALA A 198 14.01 15.18 6.87
N MET A 199 13.54 15.20 5.63
CA MET A 199 12.14 15.23 5.29
C MET A 199 11.67 13.80 4.96
N PRO A 200 10.80 13.17 5.78
CA PRO A 200 10.35 11.78 5.55
C PRO A 200 9.75 11.54 4.13
N HIS A 201 9.03 12.54 3.62
CA HIS A 201 8.43 12.52 2.28
C HIS A 201 9.12 13.53 1.33
N ALA A 202 10.46 13.50 1.31
CA ALA A 202 11.24 14.36 0.43
C ALA A 202 10.89 14.07 -1.05
N THR A 203 10.88 15.12 -1.85
CA THR A 203 10.81 14.98 -3.30
C THR A 203 12.23 15.09 -3.88
N ALA A 204 12.63 14.11 -4.69
CA ALA A 204 13.93 14.14 -5.37
C ALA A 204 14.13 15.43 -6.16
N SER A 205 15.16 16.19 -5.80
CA SER A 205 15.39 17.57 -6.24
C SER A 205 16.57 17.68 -7.23
N GLN A 206 16.88 18.91 -7.63
CA GLN A 206 18.09 19.22 -8.41
C GLN A 206 19.37 19.29 -7.54
N LYS A 207 19.28 18.96 -6.25
CA LYS A 207 20.45 18.91 -5.38
C LYS A 207 21.42 17.84 -5.87
N ILE A 208 22.68 18.23 -6.03
CA ILE A 208 23.75 17.32 -6.41
C ILE A 208 24.16 16.48 -5.19
N ILE A 209 24.24 15.17 -5.37
CA ILE A 209 24.78 14.23 -4.39
C ILE A 209 26.29 14.35 -4.42
N ALA A 210 26.87 15.07 -3.47
CA ALA A 210 28.30 15.35 -3.45
C ALA A 210 28.79 15.66 -2.02
N GLY A 211 30.07 15.38 -1.77
CA GLY A 211 30.67 15.56 -0.43
C GLY A 211 30.38 14.37 0.47
N SER A 212 30.06 14.65 1.74
CA SER A 212 29.81 13.62 2.76
C SER A 212 28.40 13.76 3.34
N GLY A 213 27.71 12.66 3.56
CA GLY A 213 26.38 12.67 4.17
C GLY A 213 25.57 11.40 3.91
N LEU A 214 24.38 11.37 4.50
CA LEU A 214 23.42 10.28 4.35
C LEU A 214 22.57 10.47 3.10
N LEU A 215 22.30 9.39 2.39
CA LEU A 215 21.40 9.34 1.23
C LEU A 215 20.27 8.36 1.53
N VAL A 216 19.06 8.86 1.72
CA VAL A 216 17.86 8.05 1.87
C VAL A 216 17.34 7.73 0.46
N VAL A 217 17.15 6.45 0.17
CA VAL A 217 16.52 5.97 -1.07
C VAL A 217 15.33 5.10 -0.69
N ASP A 218 14.14 5.55 -1.09
CA ASP A 218 12.87 4.89 -0.82
C ASP A 218 12.11 4.74 -2.13
N ILE A 219 11.90 3.49 -2.53
CA ILE A 219 11.34 3.13 -3.82
C ILE A 219 10.39 1.96 -3.69
N GLY A 220 9.35 1.97 -4.51
CA GLY A 220 8.37 0.89 -4.60
C GLY A 220 8.25 0.34 -6.02
N THR A 221 7.86 -0.90 -6.13
CA THR A 221 7.51 -1.56 -7.39
C THR A 221 6.09 -2.12 -7.33
N SER A 222 5.53 -2.45 -8.49
CA SER A 222 4.23 -3.11 -8.57
C SER A 222 4.26 -4.17 -9.66
N MET A 223 3.80 -5.37 -9.33
CA MET A 223 3.66 -6.49 -10.27
C MET A 223 2.23 -7.01 -10.27
N GLU A 224 1.60 -7.00 -11.44
CA GLU A 224 0.18 -7.33 -11.59
C GLU A 224 -0.72 -6.57 -10.59
N GLY A 225 -0.33 -5.31 -10.26
CA GLY A 225 -1.01 -4.40 -9.36
C GLY A 225 -0.68 -4.56 -7.89
N TYR A 226 0.11 -5.56 -7.48
CA TYR A 226 0.54 -5.73 -6.09
C TYR A 226 1.88 -5.04 -5.84
N CYS A 227 1.89 -4.18 -4.84
CA CYS A 227 3.03 -3.35 -4.48
C CYS A 227 4.01 -4.07 -3.56
N ALA A 228 5.26 -3.64 -3.60
CA ALA A 228 6.26 -3.82 -2.56
C ALA A 228 6.95 -2.48 -2.33
N ASP A 229 7.41 -2.26 -1.11
CA ASP A 229 8.01 -1.02 -0.63
C ASP A 229 9.29 -1.30 0.15
N MET A 230 10.34 -0.52 -0.07
CA MET A 230 11.61 -0.68 0.63
C MET A 230 12.40 0.62 0.68
N THR A 231 12.90 0.95 1.86
CA THR A 231 13.85 2.04 2.05
C THR A 231 15.21 1.51 2.50
N ARG A 232 16.28 2.06 1.94
CA ARG A 232 17.63 1.95 2.47
C ARG A 232 18.26 3.34 2.57
N THR A 233 19.07 3.51 3.58
CA THR A 233 19.92 4.71 3.73
C THR A 233 21.38 4.32 3.50
N TYR A 234 22.05 5.08 2.67
CA TYR A 234 23.46 4.90 2.30
C TYR A 234 24.33 6.03 2.82
N GLY A 235 25.62 5.77 2.96
CA GLY A 235 26.63 6.80 3.12
C GLY A 235 27.11 7.31 1.76
N VAL A 236 27.51 8.57 1.71
CA VAL A 236 28.28 9.18 0.62
C VAL A 236 29.49 9.85 1.25
N GLY A 237 30.69 9.55 0.78
CA GLY A 237 31.93 10.04 1.38
C GLY A 237 32.15 9.54 2.82
N GLU A 238 32.90 10.29 3.63
CA GLU A 238 33.18 9.96 5.03
C GLU A 238 32.06 10.49 5.94
N LEU A 239 31.39 9.63 6.67
CA LEU A 239 30.30 10.00 7.58
C LEU A 239 30.86 10.47 8.93
N SER A 240 30.09 11.29 9.67
CA SER A 240 30.37 11.60 11.04
C SER A 240 29.94 10.46 11.97
N ASP A 241 30.61 10.32 13.12
CA ASP A 241 30.25 9.36 14.18
C ASP A 241 28.76 9.51 14.59
N GLU A 242 28.21 10.72 14.53
CA GLU A 242 26.80 10.99 14.84
C GLU A 242 25.88 10.40 13.80
N ALA A 243 26.20 10.53 12.51
CA ALA A 243 25.41 9.96 11.41
C ALA A 243 25.41 8.42 11.47
N GLU A 244 26.56 7.82 11.72
CA GLU A 244 26.68 6.36 11.91
C GLU A 244 25.93 5.90 13.16
N GLY A 245 25.99 6.67 14.25
CA GLY A 245 25.24 6.40 15.49
C GLY A 245 23.73 6.41 15.28
N ILE A 246 23.20 7.37 14.49
CA ILE A 246 21.77 7.42 14.12
C ILE A 246 21.40 6.17 13.30
N TYR A 247 22.24 5.82 12.32
CA TYR A 247 22.00 4.65 11.48
C TYR A 247 21.87 3.36 12.31
N GLU A 248 22.79 3.15 13.24
CA GLU A 248 22.79 1.95 14.08
C GLU A 248 21.58 1.89 15.02
N VAL A 249 21.12 3.04 15.54
CA VAL A 249 19.89 3.10 16.36
C VAL A 249 18.67 2.69 15.52
N VAL A 250 18.52 3.22 14.30
CA VAL A 250 17.41 2.89 13.40
C VAL A 250 17.46 1.42 12.98
N ARG A 251 18.65 0.90 12.66
CA ARG A 251 18.85 -0.52 12.31
C ARG A 251 18.38 -1.44 13.43
N ARG A 252 18.77 -1.16 14.69
CA ARG A 252 18.32 -1.92 15.86
C ARG A 252 16.82 -1.80 16.11
N ALA A 253 16.25 -0.62 15.88
CA ALA A 253 14.81 -0.41 16.00
C ALA A 253 14.03 -1.24 14.97
N GLN A 254 14.50 -1.31 13.73
CA GLN A 254 13.91 -2.10 12.66
C GLN A 254 14.00 -3.60 12.99
N GLU A 255 15.15 -4.09 13.42
CA GLU A 255 15.35 -5.47 13.85
C GLU A 255 14.42 -5.83 15.03
N THR A 256 14.28 -4.93 16.02
CA THR A 256 13.37 -5.12 17.17
C THR A 256 11.91 -5.17 16.72
N GLY A 257 11.52 -4.30 15.77
CA GLY A 257 10.18 -4.32 15.17
C GLY A 257 9.87 -5.64 14.47
N LEU A 258 10.81 -6.15 13.64
CA LEU A 258 10.67 -7.45 12.97
C LEU A 258 10.52 -8.59 13.97
N GLN A 259 11.33 -8.62 15.02
CA GLN A 259 11.29 -9.65 16.07
C GLN A 259 10.01 -9.62 16.91
N ALA A 260 9.40 -8.45 17.09
CA ALA A 260 8.17 -8.29 17.86
C ALA A 260 6.93 -8.82 17.14
N ALA A 261 6.96 -8.88 15.80
CA ALA A 261 5.80 -9.22 14.97
C ALA A 261 5.32 -10.66 15.21
N LYS A 262 4.07 -10.81 15.62
CA LYS A 262 3.39 -12.11 15.75
C LYS A 262 1.88 -11.97 15.59
N ALA A 263 1.23 -13.03 15.13
CA ALA A 263 -0.22 -13.07 15.04
C ALA A 263 -0.88 -12.91 16.42
N GLY A 264 -1.93 -12.10 16.47
CA GLY A 264 -2.63 -11.73 17.70
C GLY A 264 -2.03 -10.55 18.47
N LEU A 265 -0.88 -10.01 18.04
CA LEU A 265 -0.30 -8.83 18.66
C LEU A 265 -1.06 -7.57 18.22
N PRO A 266 -1.45 -6.65 19.15
CA PRO A 266 -1.89 -5.31 18.77
C PRO A 266 -0.80 -4.56 18.02
N ALA A 267 -1.15 -3.91 16.92
CA ALA A 267 -0.18 -3.22 16.04
C ALA A 267 0.54 -2.07 16.75
N ASN A 268 -0.11 -1.41 17.72
CA ASN A 268 0.53 -0.38 18.54
C ASN A 268 1.61 -0.93 19.50
N GLU A 269 1.52 -2.19 19.93
CA GLU A 269 2.58 -2.81 20.74
C GLU A 269 3.82 -3.16 19.89
N MET A 270 3.62 -3.51 18.61
CA MET A 270 4.72 -3.66 17.67
C MET A 270 5.45 -2.32 17.43
N ASP A 271 4.70 -1.23 17.17
CA ASP A 271 5.25 0.12 17.05
C ASP A 271 6.05 0.51 18.31
N LYS A 272 5.48 0.25 19.48
CA LYS A 272 6.09 0.56 20.76
C LYS A 272 7.44 -0.15 20.94
N ALA A 273 7.57 -1.40 20.52
CA ALA A 273 8.82 -2.15 20.63
C ALA A 273 9.96 -1.48 19.87
N ALA A 274 9.74 -1.11 18.61
CA ALA A 274 10.74 -0.41 17.79
C ALA A 274 10.98 1.03 18.29
N ARG A 275 9.91 1.75 18.65
CA ARG A 275 9.95 3.13 19.12
C ARG A 275 10.76 3.27 20.41
N THR A 276 10.63 2.34 21.36
CA THR A 276 11.38 2.35 22.61
C THR A 276 12.90 2.34 22.37
N VAL A 277 13.38 1.61 21.36
CA VAL A 277 14.82 1.60 21.01
C VAL A 277 15.31 3.00 20.63
N ILE A 278 14.51 3.75 19.88
CA ILE A 278 14.84 5.13 19.44
C ILE A 278 14.72 6.11 20.63
N GLU A 279 13.70 5.95 21.48
CA GLU A 279 13.47 6.78 22.66
C GLU A 279 14.59 6.60 23.70
N ASP A 280 15.00 5.36 23.97
CA ASP A 280 16.09 5.03 24.90
C ASP A 280 17.45 5.58 24.43
N ALA A 281 17.62 5.75 23.10
CA ALA A 281 18.78 6.44 22.54
C ALA A 281 18.69 7.98 22.59
N GLY A 282 17.63 8.55 23.19
CA GLY A 282 17.40 9.99 23.28
C GLY A 282 16.93 10.64 21.95
N MET A 283 16.45 9.84 20.99
CA MET A 283 16.09 10.31 19.65
C MET A 283 14.57 10.31 19.38
N GLY A 284 13.73 10.08 20.39
CA GLY A 284 12.27 9.95 20.24
C GLY A 284 11.58 11.19 19.65
N GLU A 285 12.14 12.39 19.83
CA GLU A 285 11.61 13.62 19.23
C GLU A 285 11.78 13.66 17.69
N TYR A 286 12.68 12.87 17.12
CA TYR A 286 12.99 12.80 15.70
C TYR A 286 12.28 11.64 14.97
N TYR A 287 11.45 10.85 15.67
CA TYR A 287 10.66 9.75 15.11
C TYR A 287 9.15 10.00 15.33
N LYS A 288 8.46 10.54 14.33
CA LYS A 288 7.07 11.04 14.46
C LYS A 288 6.01 10.27 13.65
N HIS A 289 6.40 9.36 12.76
CA HIS A 289 5.45 8.51 12.02
C HIS A 289 5.23 7.16 12.69
N GLY A 290 4.33 6.35 12.15
CA GLY A 290 4.11 4.97 12.58
C GLY A 290 5.25 4.06 12.15
N LEU A 291 5.29 2.85 12.71
CA LEU A 291 6.30 1.86 12.35
C LEU A 291 6.08 1.27 10.96
N GLY A 292 4.83 1.35 10.42
CA GLY A 292 4.54 0.83 9.09
C GLY A 292 3.06 0.81 8.74
N HIS A 293 2.79 0.25 7.59
CA HIS A 293 1.45 0.15 6.99
C HIS A 293 1.30 -1.15 6.19
N GLY A 294 0.06 -1.58 5.97
CA GLY A 294 -0.24 -2.67 5.05
C GLY A 294 0.16 -2.33 3.62
N VAL A 295 0.54 -3.36 2.87
CA VAL A 295 0.90 -3.29 1.45
C VAL A 295 0.13 -4.35 0.68
N GLY A 296 -0.37 -4.01 -0.50
CA GLY A 296 -1.12 -4.93 -1.37
C GLY A 296 -1.41 -4.31 -2.73
N LEU A 297 -2.66 -4.19 -3.10
CA LEU A 297 -3.08 -3.46 -4.30
C LEU A 297 -2.86 -1.94 -4.18
N GLU A 298 -2.77 -1.43 -2.96
CA GLU A 298 -2.30 -0.08 -2.68
C GLU A 298 -1.01 -0.17 -1.88
N VAL A 299 -0.14 0.82 -2.04
CA VAL A 299 1.08 0.88 -1.23
C VAL A 299 0.74 1.11 0.25
N HIS A 300 -0.30 1.88 0.53
CA HIS A 300 -0.81 2.12 1.88
C HIS A 300 -2.21 1.53 2.03
N GLU A 301 -2.32 0.42 2.75
CA GLU A 301 -3.61 -0.18 3.12
C GLU A 301 -3.59 -0.68 4.58
N ALA A 302 -4.58 -1.44 5.00
CA ALA A 302 -4.58 -2.07 6.33
C ALA A 302 -3.60 -3.27 6.39
N PRO A 303 -2.97 -3.51 7.58
CA PRO A 303 -3.12 -2.81 8.85
C PRO A 303 -2.29 -1.52 8.93
N ARG A 304 -2.65 -0.61 9.85
CA ARG A 304 -1.76 0.49 10.26
C ARG A 304 -0.93 0.06 11.46
N ILE A 305 0.39 0.28 11.42
CA ILE A 305 1.28 -0.04 12.53
C ILE A 305 1.82 1.26 13.09
N GLY A 306 1.26 1.69 14.21
CA GLY A 306 1.62 2.98 14.82
C GLY A 306 1.06 3.10 16.24
N SER A 307 1.55 4.07 17.00
CA SER A 307 1.24 4.24 18.43
C SER A 307 -0.25 4.39 18.77
N ARG A 308 -1.08 4.80 17.81
CA ARG A 308 -2.52 4.96 17.95
C ARG A 308 -3.34 3.93 17.19
N SER A 309 -2.71 2.91 16.63
CA SER A 309 -3.42 1.87 15.91
C SER A 309 -4.27 1.03 16.85
N ILE A 310 -5.44 0.65 16.37
CA ILE A 310 -6.36 -0.30 17.01
C ILE A 310 -6.36 -1.66 16.31
N ASP A 311 -5.58 -1.79 15.22
CA ASP A 311 -5.49 -3.02 14.44
C ASP A 311 -4.80 -4.12 15.25
N VAL A 312 -5.16 -5.35 14.96
CA VAL A 312 -4.50 -6.55 15.48
C VAL A 312 -3.86 -7.27 14.31
N LEU A 313 -2.61 -7.66 14.47
CA LEU A 313 -1.88 -8.38 13.44
C LEU A 313 -2.41 -9.80 13.31
N GLU A 314 -2.72 -10.21 12.09
CA GLU A 314 -3.20 -11.55 11.78
C GLU A 314 -2.28 -12.25 10.78
N ALA A 315 -2.31 -13.57 10.76
CA ALA A 315 -1.61 -14.33 9.74
C ALA A 315 -2.06 -13.93 8.33
N ASP A 316 -1.12 -13.95 7.39
CA ASP A 316 -1.27 -13.57 5.99
C ASP A 316 -1.49 -12.06 5.75
N MET A 317 -1.28 -11.22 6.77
CA MET A 317 -1.11 -9.79 6.56
C MET A 317 0.27 -9.50 5.97
N VAL A 318 0.31 -8.58 5.01
CA VAL A 318 1.55 -8.02 4.41
C VAL A 318 1.63 -6.56 4.79
N PHE A 319 2.78 -6.14 5.33
CA PHE A 319 2.98 -4.77 5.83
C PHE A 319 4.46 -4.37 5.83
N THR A 320 4.74 -3.08 6.01
CA THR A 320 6.10 -2.54 6.14
C THR A 320 6.55 -2.47 7.60
N VAL A 321 7.89 -2.48 7.80
CA VAL A 321 8.55 -2.19 9.07
C VAL A 321 9.65 -1.17 8.78
N GLU A 322 9.40 0.11 9.10
CA GLU A 322 10.14 1.25 8.57
C GLU A 322 10.48 2.34 9.63
N PRO A 323 11.08 2.02 10.76
CA PRO A 323 11.48 3.07 11.70
C PRO A 323 12.42 4.06 11.03
N GLY A 324 12.34 5.35 11.46
CA GLY A 324 13.20 6.40 10.92
C GLY A 324 13.48 7.50 11.92
N VAL A 325 14.65 8.13 11.79
CA VAL A 325 15.09 9.29 12.56
C VAL A 325 15.48 10.39 11.59
N TYR A 326 14.96 11.61 11.79
CA TYR A 326 15.11 12.73 10.87
C TYR A 326 15.59 13.97 11.61
N ARG A 327 16.85 14.38 11.32
CA ARG A 327 17.49 15.54 11.95
C ARG A 327 17.89 16.57 10.90
N SER A 328 17.39 17.80 11.05
CA SER A 328 17.56 18.87 10.06
C SER A 328 19.02 19.18 9.72
N GLU A 329 19.93 19.00 10.69
CA GLU A 329 21.35 19.34 10.55
C GLU A 329 22.18 18.21 9.94
N ILE A 330 21.69 16.97 10.01
CA ILE A 330 22.45 15.76 9.64
C ILE A 330 21.82 15.11 8.41
N GLY A 331 20.51 14.97 8.40
CA GLY A 331 19.75 14.22 7.41
C GLY A 331 18.80 13.23 8.06
N GLY A 332 18.35 12.24 7.29
CA GLY A 332 17.48 11.17 7.76
C GLY A 332 18.11 9.80 7.61
N VAL A 333 17.63 8.88 8.44
CA VAL A 333 17.83 7.45 8.30
C VAL A 333 16.47 6.78 8.35
N ARG A 334 16.14 5.95 7.37
CA ARG A 334 15.05 5.00 7.37
C ARG A 334 15.55 3.67 6.83
N ILE A 335 15.17 2.59 7.49
CA ILE A 335 15.43 1.22 7.05
C ILE A 335 14.09 0.50 7.06
N GLU A 336 13.68 0.00 5.91
CA GLU A 336 12.35 -0.53 5.69
C GLU A 336 12.36 -1.83 4.94
N ASP A 337 11.51 -2.75 5.37
CA ASP A 337 11.18 -3.95 4.62
C ASP A 337 9.69 -4.19 4.54
N THR A 338 9.24 -4.69 3.37
CA THR A 338 7.94 -5.34 3.23
C THR A 338 8.04 -6.78 3.74
N VAL A 339 7.12 -7.15 4.62
CA VAL A 339 7.08 -8.47 5.27
C VAL A 339 5.72 -9.12 5.15
N VAL A 340 5.65 -10.43 5.23
CA VAL A 340 4.40 -11.18 5.43
C VAL A 340 4.43 -11.89 6.78
N LEU A 341 3.36 -11.71 7.55
CA LEU A 341 3.18 -12.41 8.82
C LEU A 341 2.54 -13.78 8.53
N ARG A 342 3.20 -14.85 8.94
CA ARG A 342 2.68 -16.21 8.86
C ARG A 342 2.29 -16.74 10.25
N SER A 343 1.57 -17.84 10.28
CA SER A 343 1.23 -18.51 11.56
C SER A 343 2.46 -18.94 12.36
N GLU A 344 3.53 -19.33 11.65
CA GLU A 344 4.80 -19.79 12.22
C GLU A 344 5.84 -18.69 12.48
N GLY A 345 5.60 -17.45 12.01
CA GLY A 345 6.53 -16.34 12.17
C GLY A 345 6.47 -15.31 11.06
N LEU A 346 7.43 -14.41 11.03
CA LEU A 346 7.54 -13.34 10.04
C LEU A 346 8.49 -13.75 8.91
N GLU A 347 8.09 -13.52 7.66
CA GLU A 347 8.93 -13.66 6.46
C GLU A 347 9.21 -12.28 5.88
N VAL A 348 10.48 -11.91 5.74
CA VAL A 348 10.91 -10.68 5.04
C VAL A 348 10.90 -10.95 3.54
N LEU A 349 10.17 -10.13 2.77
CA LEU A 349 10.04 -10.28 1.31
C LEU A 349 11.10 -9.47 0.56
N THR A 350 11.47 -8.29 1.06
CA THR A 350 12.45 -7.36 0.46
C THR A 350 13.86 -7.61 1.01
N VAL A 351 14.37 -8.83 0.82
CA VAL A 351 15.67 -9.26 1.38
C VAL A 351 16.82 -8.49 0.73
N HIS A 352 17.33 -7.46 1.43
CA HIS A 352 18.51 -6.66 1.07
C HIS A 352 19.28 -6.28 2.34
N PRO A 353 20.61 -6.16 2.30
CA PRO A 353 21.42 -5.89 3.50
C PRO A 353 20.98 -4.65 4.29
N HIS A 354 21.09 -4.76 5.63
CA HIS A 354 20.77 -3.67 6.56
C HIS A 354 22.03 -2.97 7.09
N GLU A 355 23.22 -3.41 6.69
CA GLU A 355 24.48 -2.75 7.04
C GLU A 355 24.62 -1.46 6.25
N LEU A 356 25.20 -0.45 6.91
CA LEU A 356 25.51 0.82 6.26
C LEU A 356 26.53 0.60 5.13
N ARG A 357 26.15 0.95 3.92
CA ARG A 357 26.99 0.89 2.72
C ARG A 357 27.24 2.28 2.19
N THR A 358 28.38 2.48 1.52
CA THR A 358 28.73 3.75 0.88
C THR A 358 28.56 3.61 -0.63
N LEU A 359 27.96 4.63 -1.25
CA LEU A 359 27.83 4.76 -2.71
C LEU A 359 28.90 5.72 -3.25
N GLU A 360 29.38 5.44 -4.49
CA GLU A 360 30.34 6.23 -5.23
C GLU A 360 29.73 7.14 -6.30
#